data_602942323332094feecd8e51a6c4122d
#
_entry.id   602942323332094feecd8e51a6c4122d
#
_cell.length_a   1.000
_cell.length_b   1.000
_cell.length_c   1.000
_cell.angle_alpha   90.00
_cell.angle_beta   90.00
_cell.angle_gamma   90.00
#
_symmetry.space_group_name_H-M   'P 1'
#
loop_
_entity.id
_entity.type
_entity.pdbx_description
1 polymer ?
#
loop_
_entity_poly.entity_id
_entity_poly.type
_entity_poly.pdbx_seq_one_letter_code
_entity_poly.pdbx_strand_id
1 'polypeptide(L)'
;MKVHDVAEYVTWNLPPPEFYIKDILPKQGAMLVYGSPKVKKSWLTQHMGYCIATGSEWVGFKTEQARVFIAQFEISERAYYWRLKAMANNYHLQSQMFFEVSPGLMYIDQNENFNRLSAVIREHKPQVIFLDCLASCFGGDENNNEHIANFIQKIEILKTEHEASVVIVHHTNKNVLASSSVDKARGHSRLAGWVDTLMFMGEQPTGVQLQIKSRQATRELSNVNISFENYDWHVR
;
A
#
# COMPACT_ATOMS: atom_id res chain seq x y z
N MET A 1 -27.11 11.69 -1.53
CA MET A 1 -26.48 12.14 -0.26
C MET A 1 -27.45 11.74 0.86
N LYS A 2 -26.98 11.01 1.87
CA LYS A 2 -27.80 10.69 3.07
C LYS A 2 -27.44 11.68 4.16
N VAL A 3 -28.46 12.27 4.77
CA VAL A 3 -28.30 13.18 5.91
C VAL A 3 -28.85 12.46 7.14
N HIS A 4 -28.12 12.51 8.22
CA HIS A 4 -28.50 11.86 9.48
C HIS A 4 -28.54 12.88 10.60
N ASP A 5 -29.50 12.74 11.50
CA ASP A 5 -29.49 13.43 12.78
C ASP A 5 -28.44 12.81 13.71
N VAL A 6 -27.63 13.65 14.37
CA VAL A 6 -26.52 13.17 15.20
C VAL A 6 -27.02 12.39 16.40
N ALA A 7 -28.12 12.82 17.04
CA ALA A 7 -28.65 12.13 18.21
C ALA A 7 -29.20 10.73 17.88
N GLU A 8 -29.79 10.57 16.68
CA GLU A 8 -30.21 9.29 16.15
C GLU A 8 -28.99 8.45 15.73
N TYR A 9 -28.04 9.03 14.99
CA TYR A 9 -26.89 8.32 14.42
C TYR A 9 -26.00 7.68 15.49
N VAL A 10 -25.76 8.36 16.61
CA VAL A 10 -24.93 7.81 17.72
C VAL A 10 -25.61 6.65 18.46
N THR A 11 -26.91 6.45 18.25
CA THR A 11 -27.62 5.26 18.80
C THR A 11 -27.45 4.02 17.93
N TRP A 12 -26.95 4.19 16.70
CA TRP A 12 -26.67 3.06 15.81
C TRP A 12 -25.47 2.29 16.35
N ASN A 13 -25.68 1.03 16.63
CA ASN A 13 -24.62 0.15 17.13
C ASN A 13 -23.73 -0.32 15.97
N LEU A 14 -23.01 0.64 15.33
CA LEU A 14 -22.10 0.32 14.25
C LEU A 14 -20.83 -0.36 14.81
N PRO A 15 -20.30 -1.37 14.10
CA PRO A 15 -19.05 -1.99 14.50
C PRO A 15 -17.89 -0.96 14.41
N PRO A 16 -16.85 -1.12 15.23
CA PRO A 16 -15.66 -0.28 15.13
C PRO A 16 -14.99 -0.46 13.76
N PRO A 17 -14.15 0.50 13.34
CA PRO A 17 -13.38 0.37 12.10
C PRO A 17 -12.57 -0.93 12.05
N GLU A 18 -12.67 -1.64 10.93
CA GLU A 18 -11.96 -2.89 10.69
C GLU A 18 -10.67 -2.63 9.88
N PHE A 19 -9.66 -3.49 10.09
CA PHE A 19 -8.34 -3.32 9.51
C PHE A 19 -7.79 -4.65 8.98
N TYR A 20 -7.08 -4.63 7.86
CA TYR A 20 -6.21 -5.74 7.44
C TYR A 20 -4.88 -5.73 8.17
N ILE A 21 -4.35 -4.56 8.54
CA ILE A 21 -3.24 -4.40 9.48
C ILE A 21 -3.72 -3.42 10.54
N LYS A 22 -3.79 -3.88 11.77
CA LYS A 22 -4.38 -3.13 12.89
C LYS A 22 -3.78 -1.73 13.02
N ASP A 23 -4.64 -0.72 13.05
CA ASP A 23 -4.32 0.72 13.11
C ASP A 23 -3.55 1.29 11.89
N ILE A 24 -3.24 0.45 10.87
CA ILE A 24 -2.43 0.85 9.71
C ILE A 24 -3.21 0.78 8.40
N LEU A 25 -3.76 -0.38 8.03
CA LEU A 25 -4.48 -0.54 6.77
C LEU A 25 -5.95 -0.82 7.04
N PRO A 26 -6.82 0.21 7.04
CA PRO A 26 -8.26 0.01 7.21
C PRO A 26 -8.83 -0.74 6.00
N LYS A 27 -9.90 -1.52 6.24
CA LYS A 27 -10.68 -2.13 5.15
C LYS A 27 -11.26 -1.03 4.27
N GLN A 28 -11.23 -1.23 2.95
CA GLN A 28 -11.60 -0.24 1.94
C GLN A 28 -10.82 1.08 2.04
N GLY A 29 -9.65 1.05 2.70
CA GLY A 29 -8.77 2.20 2.85
C GLY A 29 -7.70 2.29 1.76
N ALA A 30 -6.97 3.41 1.76
CA ALA A 30 -5.81 3.63 0.91
C ALA A 30 -4.56 3.93 1.75
N MET A 31 -3.44 3.35 1.34
CA MET A 31 -2.15 3.55 1.99
C MET A 31 -1.08 3.95 0.95
N LEU A 32 -0.26 4.92 1.29
CA LEU A 32 0.91 5.32 0.51
C LEU A 32 2.18 4.93 1.26
N VAL A 33 3.00 4.08 0.63
CA VAL A 33 4.34 3.69 1.11
C VAL A 33 5.37 4.46 0.28
N TYR A 34 6.14 5.33 0.90
CA TYR A 34 7.09 6.17 0.18
C TYR A 34 8.44 6.25 0.90
N GLY A 35 9.47 6.68 0.17
CA GLY A 35 10.85 6.80 0.65
C GLY A 35 11.84 6.78 -0.49
N SER A 36 13.12 6.92 -0.17
CA SER A 36 14.22 6.96 -1.12
C SER A 36 14.21 5.75 -2.07
N PRO A 37 14.70 5.89 -3.31
CA PRO A 37 14.99 4.73 -4.14
C PRO A 37 15.91 3.74 -3.40
N LYS A 38 15.71 2.45 -3.63
CA LYS A 38 16.54 1.35 -3.09
C LYS A 38 16.42 1.08 -1.57
N VAL A 39 15.57 1.80 -0.82
CA VAL A 39 15.30 1.52 0.61
C VAL A 39 14.49 0.23 0.83
N LYS A 40 14.34 -0.61 -0.20
CA LYS A 40 13.63 -1.91 -0.18
C LYS A 40 12.11 -1.83 0.04
N LYS A 41 11.44 -0.75 -0.41
CA LYS A 41 9.97 -0.61 -0.31
C LYS A 41 9.22 -1.82 -0.87
N SER A 42 9.54 -2.23 -2.11
CA SER A 42 8.90 -3.39 -2.75
C SER A 42 9.09 -4.70 -1.98
N TRP A 43 10.22 -4.89 -1.31
CA TRP A 43 10.43 -6.05 -0.44
C TRP A 43 9.52 -5.99 0.80
N LEU A 44 9.39 -4.82 1.42
CA LEU A 44 8.55 -4.65 2.60
C LEU A 44 7.07 -4.79 2.26
N THR A 45 6.60 -4.22 1.14
CA THR A 45 5.21 -4.34 0.71
C THR A 45 4.87 -5.75 0.23
N GLN A 46 5.81 -6.46 -0.39
CA GLN A 46 5.64 -7.88 -0.72
C GLN A 46 5.52 -8.75 0.53
N HIS A 47 6.34 -8.50 1.56
CA HIS A 47 6.22 -9.15 2.86
C HIS A 47 4.89 -8.78 3.57
N MET A 48 4.47 -7.52 3.47
CA MET A 48 3.15 -7.07 3.97
C MET A 48 2.02 -7.88 3.32
N GLY A 49 2.05 -8.00 1.99
CA GLY A 49 1.08 -8.81 1.25
C GLY A 49 1.08 -10.27 1.67
N TYR A 50 2.26 -10.86 1.89
CA TYR A 50 2.39 -12.21 2.42
C TYR A 50 1.74 -12.35 3.81
N CYS A 51 2.06 -11.46 4.75
CA CYS A 51 1.51 -11.49 6.10
C CYS A 51 -0.02 -11.35 6.11
N ILE A 52 -0.58 -10.48 5.26
CA ILE A 52 -2.03 -10.38 5.08
C ILE A 52 -2.61 -11.68 4.50
N ALA A 53 -1.97 -12.25 3.47
CA ALA A 53 -2.46 -13.47 2.82
C ALA A 53 -2.47 -14.69 3.76
N THR A 54 -1.63 -14.70 4.78
CA THR A 54 -1.50 -15.80 5.76
C THR A 54 -2.15 -15.49 7.11
N GLY A 55 -2.49 -14.22 7.41
CA GLY A 55 -2.88 -13.79 8.74
C GLY A 55 -1.73 -13.75 9.75
N SER A 56 -0.48 -13.76 9.25
CA SER A 56 0.73 -13.68 10.09
C SER A 56 0.99 -12.25 10.52
N GLU A 57 1.68 -12.06 11.62
CA GLU A 57 2.08 -10.74 12.10
C GLU A 57 3.05 -10.06 11.11
N TRP A 58 2.82 -8.79 10.81
CA TRP A 58 3.69 -7.97 9.97
C TRP A 58 4.46 -6.96 10.82
N VAL A 59 5.76 -7.13 10.96
CA VAL A 59 6.71 -6.26 11.71
C VAL A 59 6.15 -5.74 13.05
N GLY A 60 5.56 -6.64 13.85
CA GLY A 60 4.99 -6.33 15.16
C GLY A 60 3.50 -5.92 15.13
N PHE A 61 2.85 -5.91 13.98
CA PHE A 61 1.43 -5.57 13.85
C PHE A 61 0.58 -6.80 13.47
N LYS A 62 -0.54 -6.97 14.17
CA LYS A 62 -1.51 -8.01 13.86
C LYS A 62 -2.13 -7.76 12.49
N THR A 63 -2.27 -8.83 11.69
CA THR A 63 -2.97 -8.79 10.41
C THR A 63 -4.25 -9.62 10.47
N GLU A 64 -5.19 -9.29 9.60
CA GLU A 64 -6.35 -10.13 9.29
C GLU A 64 -6.10 -10.81 7.94
N GLN A 65 -6.40 -12.11 7.86
CA GLN A 65 -6.19 -12.87 6.64
C GLN A 65 -7.12 -12.40 5.52
N ALA A 66 -6.55 -12.12 4.34
CA ALA A 66 -7.29 -11.67 3.17
C ALA A 66 -6.62 -12.11 1.87
N ARG A 67 -7.38 -12.11 0.77
CA ARG A 67 -6.82 -12.29 -0.57
C ARG A 67 -6.08 -11.03 -1.00
N VAL A 68 -4.85 -11.23 -1.48
CA VAL A 68 -3.94 -10.17 -1.88
C VAL A 68 -3.64 -10.25 -3.37
N PHE A 69 -3.61 -9.11 -4.06
CA PHE A 69 -3.12 -8.98 -5.42
C PHE A 69 -1.98 -7.95 -5.47
N ILE A 70 -0.86 -8.32 -6.08
CA ILE A 70 0.29 -7.42 -6.27
C ILE A 70 0.49 -7.18 -7.77
N ALA A 71 0.28 -5.95 -8.20
CA ALA A 71 0.65 -5.48 -9.53
C ALA A 71 2.07 -4.90 -9.47
N GLN A 72 3.02 -5.63 -10.06
CA GLN A 72 4.44 -5.26 -10.08
C GLN A 72 4.82 -4.77 -11.47
N PHE A 73 5.19 -3.49 -11.59
CA PHE A 73 5.48 -2.84 -12.87
C PHE A 73 6.96 -2.47 -13.06
N GLU A 74 7.80 -2.60 -12.02
CA GLU A 74 9.16 -2.06 -12.04
C GLU A 74 10.22 -3.10 -12.40
N ILE A 75 10.03 -4.35 -11.99
CA ILE A 75 11.04 -5.40 -12.17
C ILE A 75 10.58 -6.49 -13.15
N SER A 76 11.54 -7.18 -13.76
CA SER A 76 11.24 -8.29 -14.67
C SER A 76 10.62 -9.48 -13.94
N GLU A 77 9.79 -10.25 -14.64
CA GLU A 77 9.19 -11.49 -14.13
C GLU A 77 10.25 -12.44 -13.56
N ARG A 78 11.40 -12.59 -14.23
CA ARG A 78 12.51 -13.38 -13.73
C ARG A 78 13.05 -12.88 -12.39
N ALA A 79 13.19 -11.57 -12.21
CA ALA A 79 13.66 -11.00 -10.96
C ALA A 79 12.62 -11.18 -9.85
N TYR A 80 11.34 -11.04 -10.17
CA TYR A 80 10.24 -11.28 -9.24
C TYR A 80 10.16 -12.74 -8.81
N TYR A 81 10.30 -13.69 -9.75
CA TYR A 81 10.39 -15.13 -9.45
C TYR A 81 11.47 -15.43 -8.40
N TRP A 82 12.69 -14.89 -8.60
CA TRP A 82 13.77 -15.13 -7.65
C TRP A 82 13.53 -14.51 -6.28
N ARG A 83 12.82 -13.38 -6.20
CA ARG A 83 12.36 -12.81 -4.92
C ARG A 83 11.37 -13.73 -4.21
N LEU A 84 10.35 -14.20 -4.92
CA LEU A 84 9.38 -15.15 -4.36
C LEU A 84 10.06 -16.45 -3.90
N LYS A 85 10.98 -16.98 -4.69
CA LYS A 85 11.74 -18.18 -4.33
C LYS A 85 12.59 -17.97 -3.08
N ALA A 86 13.23 -16.82 -2.93
CA ALA A 86 14.00 -16.47 -1.73
C ALA A 86 13.08 -16.35 -0.50
N MET A 87 11.91 -15.71 -0.64
CA MET A 87 10.92 -15.63 0.44
C MET A 87 10.36 -17.01 0.82
N ALA A 88 10.17 -17.90 -0.14
CA ALA A 88 9.64 -19.26 0.12
C ALA A 88 10.53 -20.09 1.06
N ASN A 89 11.80 -19.75 1.21
CA ASN A 89 12.67 -20.40 2.19
C ASN A 89 12.32 -20.01 3.65
N ASN A 90 11.73 -18.83 3.84
CA ASN A 90 11.38 -18.29 5.15
C ASN A 90 9.88 -18.42 5.44
N TYR A 91 9.06 -18.53 4.39
CA TYR A 91 7.59 -18.48 4.49
C TYR A 91 6.93 -19.60 3.71
N HIS A 92 5.85 -20.16 4.27
CA HIS A 92 4.96 -21.06 3.52
C HIS A 92 4.03 -20.23 2.63
N LEU A 93 4.39 -20.06 1.36
CA LEU A 93 3.57 -19.31 0.40
C LEU A 93 2.24 -20.02 0.18
N GLN A 94 1.16 -19.25 0.27
CA GLN A 94 -0.21 -19.76 0.17
C GLN A 94 -0.91 -19.22 -1.09
N SER A 95 -1.97 -19.93 -1.51
CA SER A 95 -2.78 -19.60 -2.68
C SER A 95 -3.67 -18.35 -2.54
N GLN A 96 -3.62 -17.65 -1.40
CA GLN A 96 -4.34 -16.39 -1.18
C GLN A 96 -3.58 -15.14 -1.69
N MET A 97 -2.38 -15.34 -2.24
CA MET A 97 -1.56 -14.27 -2.78
C MET A 97 -1.43 -14.44 -4.30
N PHE A 98 -1.95 -13.49 -5.04
CA PHE A 98 -1.89 -13.43 -6.51
C PHE A 98 -0.99 -12.28 -6.93
N PHE A 99 -0.38 -12.38 -8.10
CA PHE A 99 0.45 -11.30 -8.63
C PHE A 99 0.37 -11.23 -10.16
N GLU A 100 0.57 -10.03 -10.68
CA GLU A 100 0.88 -9.80 -12.09
C GLU A 100 2.22 -9.05 -12.15
N VAL A 101 3.12 -9.53 -12.99
CA VAL A 101 4.37 -8.84 -13.31
C VAL A 101 4.29 -8.38 -14.75
N SER A 102 4.08 -7.08 -14.93
CA SER A 102 4.04 -6.42 -16.24
C SER A 102 5.12 -5.33 -16.28
N PRO A 103 6.40 -5.72 -16.49
CA PRO A 103 7.48 -4.74 -16.50
C PRO A 103 7.27 -3.72 -17.62
N GLY A 104 7.24 -2.44 -17.25
CA GLY A 104 6.98 -1.33 -18.15
C GLY A 104 5.92 -0.38 -17.61
N LEU A 105 5.44 0.48 -18.49
CA LEU A 105 4.48 1.51 -18.12
C LEU A 105 3.05 0.98 -18.35
N MET A 106 2.28 0.89 -17.27
CA MET A 106 0.88 0.49 -17.29
C MET A 106 0.03 1.60 -16.62
N TYR A 107 -0.13 2.70 -17.31
CA TYR A 107 -0.81 3.89 -16.79
C TYR A 107 -2.30 3.63 -16.58
N ILE A 108 -2.72 3.39 -15.35
CA ILE A 108 -4.11 3.08 -14.98
C ILE A 108 -5.02 4.32 -14.96
N ASP A 109 -4.49 5.52 -15.08
CA ASP A 109 -5.23 6.74 -15.40
C ASP A 109 -5.79 6.72 -16.84
N GLN A 110 -5.27 5.84 -17.73
CA GLN A 110 -5.82 5.55 -19.05
C GLN A 110 -6.88 4.44 -18.98
N ASN A 111 -8.02 4.65 -19.65
CA ASN A 111 -9.17 3.75 -19.54
C ASN A 111 -8.89 2.30 -19.97
N GLU A 112 -8.09 2.09 -21.01
CA GLU A 112 -7.75 0.74 -21.50
C GLU A 112 -7.02 -0.08 -20.44
N ASN A 113 -5.95 0.50 -19.88
CA ASN A 113 -5.15 -0.14 -18.82
C ASN A 113 -5.96 -0.34 -17.53
N PHE A 114 -6.79 0.65 -17.18
CA PHE A 114 -7.69 0.54 -16.05
C PHE A 114 -8.67 -0.63 -16.21
N ASN A 115 -9.31 -0.74 -17.39
CA ASN A 115 -10.25 -1.82 -17.67
C ASN A 115 -9.59 -3.19 -17.62
N ARG A 116 -8.34 -3.30 -18.12
CA ARG A 116 -7.53 -4.53 -18.03
C ARG A 116 -7.26 -4.91 -16.57
N LEU A 117 -6.77 -3.98 -15.77
CA LEU A 117 -6.52 -4.21 -14.34
C LEU A 117 -7.82 -4.57 -13.59
N SER A 118 -8.90 -3.83 -13.84
CA SER A 118 -10.21 -4.08 -13.23
C SER A 118 -10.77 -5.46 -13.59
N ALA A 119 -10.52 -5.96 -14.80
CA ALA A 119 -10.92 -7.31 -15.20
C ALA A 119 -10.19 -8.39 -14.39
N VAL A 120 -8.86 -8.26 -14.21
CA VAL A 120 -8.05 -9.17 -13.39
C VAL A 120 -8.51 -9.13 -11.93
N ILE A 121 -8.74 -7.93 -11.38
CA ILE A 121 -9.22 -7.76 -10.00
C ILE A 121 -10.61 -8.41 -9.83
N ARG A 122 -11.51 -8.26 -10.80
CA ARG A 122 -12.84 -8.89 -10.77
C ARG A 122 -12.77 -10.42 -10.79
N GLU A 123 -11.83 -10.99 -11.54
CA GLU A 123 -11.61 -12.44 -11.62
C GLU A 123 -11.10 -13.00 -10.29
N HIS A 124 -10.06 -12.39 -9.73
CA HIS A 124 -9.39 -12.89 -8.52
C HIS A 124 -10.00 -12.40 -7.22
N LYS A 125 -10.83 -11.35 -7.25
CA LYS A 125 -11.53 -10.75 -6.10
C LYS A 125 -10.63 -10.52 -4.88
N PRO A 126 -9.48 -9.83 -5.04
CA PRO A 126 -8.62 -9.51 -3.90
C PRO A 126 -9.30 -8.49 -2.99
N GLN A 127 -8.99 -8.59 -1.72
CA GLN A 127 -9.44 -7.64 -0.69
C GLN A 127 -8.36 -6.57 -0.41
N VAL A 128 -7.11 -6.85 -0.81
CA VAL A 128 -6.00 -5.88 -0.74
C VAL A 128 -5.24 -5.90 -2.06
N ILE A 129 -5.05 -4.72 -2.65
CA ILE A 129 -4.39 -4.51 -3.93
C ILE A 129 -3.12 -3.68 -3.70
N PHE A 130 -1.98 -4.15 -4.17
CA PHE A 130 -0.72 -3.43 -4.17
C PHE A 130 -0.38 -2.96 -5.57
N LEU A 131 -0.02 -1.67 -5.72
CA LEU A 131 0.47 -1.06 -6.95
C LEU A 131 1.94 -0.66 -6.76
N ASP A 132 2.87 -1.39 -7.34
CA ASP A 132 4.32 -1.19 -7.18
C ASP A 132 4.99 -0.97 -8.56
N CYS A 133 5.26 0.28 -8.94
CA CYS A 133 5.13 1.53 -8.18
C CYS A 133 4.28 2.57 -8.91
N LEU A 134 3.99 3.71 -8.23
CA LEU A 134 3.22 4.82 -8.78
C LEU A 134 3.79 5.33 -10.12
N ALA A 135 5.10 5.54 -10.21
CA ALA A 135 5.75 6.05 -11.42
C ALA A 135 5.53 5.18 -12.68
N SER A 136 5.23 3.90 -12.51
CA SER A 136 4.96 2.97 -13.62
C SER A 136 3.46 2.80 -13.91
N CYS A 137 2.59 3.17 -12.97
CA CYS A 137 1.14 3.02 -13.13
C CYS A 137 0.38 4.35 -13.25
N PHE A 138 1.07 5.49 -13.18
CA PHE A 138 0.52 6.83 -13.34
C PHE A 138 1.26 7.57 -14.46
N GLY A 139 0.53 7.95 -15.53
CA GLY A 139 1.09 8.62 -16.71
C GLY A 139 1.05 10.14 -16.67
N GLY A 140 0.38 10.71 -15.67
CA GLY A 140 0.24 12.16 -15.52
C GLY A 140 1.43 12.82 -14.81
N ASP A 141 1.35 14.14 -14.67
CA ASP A 141 2.29 14.91 -13.84
C ASP A 141 1.83 14.89 -12.38
N GLU A 142 2.67 14.41 -11.48
CA GLU A 142 2.41 14.33 -10.03
C GLU A 142 2.22 15.71 -9.37
N ASN A 143 2.70 16.79 -10.01
CA ASN A 143 2.49 18.16 -9.55
C ASN A 143 1.19 18.78 -10.09
N ASN A 144 0.53 18.13 -11.04
CA ASN A 144 -0.74 18.60 -11.58
C ASN A 144 -1.90 17.99 -10.79
N ASN A 145 -2.66 18.87 -10.12
CA ASN A 145 -3.79 18.45 -9.28
C ASN A 145 -4.92 17.76 -10.04
N GLU A 146 -5.12 18.09 -11.31
CA GLU A 146 -6.16 17.45 -12.14
C GLU A 146 -5.73 16.02 -12.52
N HIS A 147 -4.48 15.83 -12.94
CA HIS A 147 -3.97 14.50 -13.25
C HIS A 147 -4.02 13.58 -12.03
N ILE A 148 -3.59 14.06 -10.87
CA ILE A 148 -3.68 13.29 -9.61
C ILE A 148 -5.14 13.01 -9.23
N ALA A 149 -6.07 13.95 -9.47
CA ALA A 149 -7.49 13.72 -9.19
C ALA A 149 -8.07 12.59 -10.03
N ASN A 150 -7.73 12.54 -11.32
CA ASN A 150 -8.15 11.47 -12.23
C ASN A 150 -7.60 10.10 -11.78
N PHE A 151 -6.34 10.03 -11.39
CA PHE A 151 -5.75 8.82 -10.84
C PHE A 151 -6.45 8.37 -9.55
N ILE A 152 -6.66 9.29 -8.59
CA ILE A 152 -7.39 9.01 -7.35
C ILE A 152 -8.79 8.49 -7.66
N GLN A 153 -9.50 9.06 -8.63
CA GLN A 153 -10.83 8.60 -9.02
C GLN A 153 -10.80 7.13 -9.50
N LYS A 154 -9.79 6.73 -10.27
CA LYS A 154 -9.62 5.33 -10.68
C LYS A 154 -9.38 4.41 -9.48
N ILE A 155 -8.55 4.83 -8.53
CA ILE A 155 -8.32 4.05 -7.31
C ILE A 155 -9.59 3.95 -6.46
N GLU A 156 -10.38 5.03 -6.33
CA GLU A 156 -11.67 4.99 -5.63
C GLU A 156 -12.65 4.02 -6.28
N ILE A 157 -12.68 3.92 -7.61
CA ILE A 157 -13.50 2.94 -8.31
C ILE A 157 -13.04 1.51 -7.94
N LEU A 158 -11.73 1.22 -7.97
CA LEU A 158 -11.22 -0.10 -7.55
C LEU A 158 -11.60 -0.43 -6.11
N LYS A 159 -11.47 0.53 -5.18
CA LYS A 159 -11.84 0.36 -3.78
C LYS A 159 -13.32 0.07 -3.59
N THR A 160 -14.19 0.85 -4.24
CA THR A 160 -15.64 0.78 -4.04
C THR A 160 -16.30 -0.39 -4.76
N GLU A 161 -15.92 -0.68 -6.02
CA GLU A 161 -16.49 -1.77 -6.80
C GLU A 161 -16.05 -3.15 -6.32
N HIS A 162 -14.86 -3.24 -5.72
CA HIS A 162 -14.30 -4.52 -5.27
C HIS A 162 -14.20 -4.64 -3.75
N GLU A 163 -14.69 -3.64 -2.99
CA GLU A 163 -14.58 -3.58 -1.53
C GLU A 163 -13.14 -3.82 -1.02
N ALA A 164 -12.15 -3.32 -1.80
CA ALA A 164 -10.74 -3.58 -1.58
C ALA A 164 -10.02 -2.39 -0.94
N SER A 165 -8.96 -2.67 -0.19
CA SER A 165 -7.97 -1.67 0.22
C SER A 165 -6.85 -1.59 -0.82
N VAL A 166 -6.26 -0.40 -1.01
CA VAL A 166 -5.19 -0.18 -1.99
C VAL A 166 -3.94 0.35 -1.30
N VAL A 167 -2.81 -0.29 -1.58
CA VAL A 167 -1.47 0.12 -1.14
C VAL A 167 -0.67 0.56 -2.35
N ILE A 168 -0.20 1.80 -2.35
CA ILE A 168 0.57 2.40 -3.45
C ILE A 168 2.01 2.59 -2.98
N VAL A 169 2.98 2.09 -3.77
CA VAL A 169 4.40 2.31 -3.54
C VAL A 169 4.86 3.51 -4.37
N HIS A 170 5.55 4.45 -3.74
CA HIS A 170 6.03 5.67 -4.39
C HIS A 170 7.48 5.96 -4.08
N HIS A 171 8.23 6.42 -5.09
CA HIS A 171 9.61 6.87 -4.95
C HIS A 171 9.65 8.38 -4.77
N THR A 172 10.21 8.87 -3.68
CA THR A 172 10.41 10.31 -3.49
C THR A 172 11.61 10.81 -4.30
N ASN A 173 11.48 11.96 -4.95
CA ASN A 173 12.61 12.64 -5.58
C ASN A 173 13.65 13.08 -4.54
N LYS A 174 14.94 13.10 -4.91
CA LYS A 174 16.05 13.45 -4.01
C LYS A 174 15.90 14.83 -3.33
N ASN A 175 15.20 15.77 -3.96
CA ASN A 175 14.99 17.12 -3.41
C ASN A 175 13.95 17.15 -2.27
N VAL A 176 13.06 16.15 -2.17
CA VAL A 176 12.13 15.97 -1.05
C VAL A 176 12.81 15.28 0.13
N LEU A 177 13.98 14.64 -0.10
CA LEU A 177 14.78 13.96 0.92
C LEU A 177 15.41 14.90 1.97
N ALA A 178 15.53 16.20 1.71
CA ALA A 178 15.99 17.17 2.70
C ALA A 178 15.00 17.31 3.88
N SER A 179 13.85 16.64 3.79
CA SER A 179 12.79 16.69 4.78
C SER A 179 12.26 15.28 5.10
N SER A 180 13.03 14.55 5.84
CA SER A 180 12.84 13.16 6.24
C SER A 180 11.72 12.94 7.28
N SER A 181 10.48 13.33 7.02
CA SER A 181 9.38 13.00 7.93
C SER A 181 8.03 12.89 7.20
N VAL A 182 7.15 12.07 7.76
CA VAL A 182 5.74 11.91 7.34
C VAL A 182 5.01 13.26 7.29
N ASP A 183 5.37 14.22 8.13
CA ASP A 183 4.71 15.53 8.20
C ASP A 183 4.91 16.38 6.96
N LYS A 184 6.04 16.22 6.28
CA LYS A 184 6.38 17.02 5.09
C LYS A 184 5.74 16.46 3.81
N ALA A 185 5.43 15.17 3.74
CA ALA A 185 4.68 14.59 2.60
C ALA A 185 3.27 15.18 2.48
N ARG A 186 2.64 15.54 3.60
CA ARG A 186 1.29 16.14 3.61
C ARG A 186 1.21 17.51 2.92
N GLY A 187 2.31 18.22 2.83
CA GLY A 187 2.36 19.57 2.20
C GLY A 187 2.58 19.56 0.70
N HIS A 188 2.99 18.44 0.10
CA HIS A 188 3.52 18.42 -1.26
C HIS A 188 2.73 17.59 -2.28
N SER A 189 1.70 16.83 -1.88
CA SER A 189 0.97 15.99 -2.82
C SER A 189 -0.48 15.81 -2.40
N ARG A 190 -1.41 16.04 -3.35
CA ARG A 190 -2.83 15.71 -3.19
C ARG A 190 -3.02 14.22 -2.87
N LEU A 191 -2.17 13.35 -3.41
CA LEU A 191 -2.20 11.92 -3.14
C LEU A 191 -1.93 11.62 -1.66
N ALA A 192 -0.90 12.23 -1.06
CA ALA A 192 -0.62 12.08 0.37
C ALA A 192 -1.73 12.63 1.26
N GLY A 193 -2.41 13.69 0.80
CA GLY A 193 -3.58 14.23 1.49
C GLY A 193 -4.83 13.36 1.41
N TRP A 194 -4.94 12.51 0.39
CA TRP A 194 -6.11 11.66 0.15
C TRP A 194 -6.06 10.31 0.89
N VAL A 195 -4.89 9.64 0.96
CA VAL A 195 -4.78 8.33 1.59
C VAL A 195 -5.15 8.33 3.09
N ASP A 196 -5.65 7.21 3.58
CA ASP A 196 -5.92 6.99 5.01
C ASP A 196 -4.63 6.86 5.81
N THR A 197 -3.61 6.21 5.22
CA THR A 197 -2.34 5.95 5.90
C THR A 197 -1.15 6.34 5.05
N LEU A 198 -0.24 7.07 5.67
CA LEU A 198 1.09 7.39 5.14
C LEU A 198 2.15 6.56 5.88
N MET A 199 3.03 5.90 5.14
CA MET A 199 4.20 5.21 5.68
C MET A 199 5.47 5.69 4.98
N PHE A 200 6.32 6.35 5.71
CA PHE A 200 7.66 6.74 5.26
C PHE A 200 8.69 5.68 5.66
N MET A 201 9.55 5.31 4.71
CA MET A 201 10.70 4.43 4.92
C MET A 201 11.99 5.24 4.87
N GLY A 202 12.60 5.48 6.02
CA GLY A 202 13.87 6.19 6.16
C GLY A 202 15.04 5.23 6.39
N GLU A 203 16.16 5.44 5.67
CA GLU A 203 17.38 4.69 5.92
C GLU A 203 17.97 5.04 7.29
N GLN A 204 18.48 4.03 7.98
CA GLN A 204 19.21 4.13 9.23
C GLN A 204 20.52 3.34 9.13
N PRO A 205 21.55 3.64 9.93
CA PRO A 205 22.82 2.92 9.88
C PRO A 205 22.68 1.40 10.05
N THR A 206 21.67 0.94 10.77
CA THR A 206 21.44 -0.47 11.08
C THR A 206 20.17 -1.05 10.44
N GLY A 207 19.57 -0.35 9.47
CA GLY A 207 18.35 -0.84 8.83
C GLY A 207 17.45 0.27 8.28
N VAL A 208 16.17 0.17 8.56
CA VAL A 208 15.14 1.10 8.08
C VAL A 208 14.24 1.50 9.25
N GLN A 209 13.88 2.78 9.31
CA GLN A 209 12.83 3.27 10.20
C GLN A 209 11.53 3.45 9.42
N LEU A 210 10.45 2.90 9.94
CA LEU A 210 9.09 3.14 9.47
C LEU A 210 8.46 4.23 10.32
N GLN A 211 8.00 5.30 9.68
CA GLN A 211 7.18 6.33 10.29
C GLN A 211 5.78 6.22 9.72
N ILE A 212 4.79 5.93 10.55
CA ILE A 212 3.43 5.62 10.11
C ILE A 212 2.46 6.64 10.69
N LYS A 213 1.63 7.23 9.84
CA LYS A 213 0.50 8.08 10.25
C LYS A 213 -0.77 7.58 9.59
N SER A 214 -1.72 7.17 10.41
CA SER A 214 -3.04 6.71 9.97
C SER A 214 -4.13 7.62 10.56
N ARG A 215 -5.14 7.95 9.73
CA ARG A 215 -6.29 8.77 10.17
C ARG A 215 -7.22 8.02 11.11
N GLN A 216 -7.26 6.69 10.97
CA GLN A 216 -8.18 5.81 11.70
C GLN A 216 -7.49 5.08 12.85
N ALA A 217 -6.21 5.32 13.10
CA ALA A 217 -5.51 4.73 14.23
C ALA A 217 -6.14 5.18 15.55
N THR A 218 -6.35 4.24 16.45
CA THR A 218 -6.94 4.49 17.78
C THR A 218 -5.90 5.03 18.77
N ARG A 219 -4.63 5.01 18.39
CA ARG A 219 -3.47 5.50 19.18
C ARG A 219 -2.42 6.10 18.26
N GLU A 220 -1.53 6.88 18.82
CA GLU A 220 -0.33 7.30 18.11
C GLU A 220 0.58 6.09 17.86
N LEU A 221 1.01 5.93 16.59
CA LEU A 221 1.90 4.85 16.19
C LEU A 221 3.34 5.28 16.39
N SER A 222 4.08 4.54 17.21
CA SER A 222 5.52 4.74 17.39
C SER A 222 6.27 4.40 16.11
N ASN A 223 7.43 5.03 15.90
CA ASN A 223 8.34 4.64 14.82
C ASN A 223 8.83 3.21 15.05
N VAL A 224 8.84 2.41 13.99
CA VAL A 224 9.32 1.02 14.03
C VAL A 224 10.66 0.94 13.31
N ASN A 225 11.69 0.46 14.02
CA ASN A 225 12.98 0.17 13.42
C ASN A 225 13.03 -1.29 12.99
N ILE A 226 13.42 -1.53 11.74
CA ILE A 226 13.49 -2.88 11.15
C ILE A 226 14.81 -3.08 10.44
N SER A 227 15.28 -4.33 10.37
CA SER A 227 16.39 -4.74 9.51
C SER A 227 15.93 -5.78 8.49
N PHE A 228 16.64 -5.84 7.36
CA PHE A 228 16.38 -6.83 6.31
C PHE A 228 17.58 -7.77 6.20
N GLU A 229 17.39 -9.01 6.62
CA GLU A 229 18.42 -10.04 6.67
C GLU A 229 17.87 -11.35 6.12
N ASN A 230 18.65 -12.05 5.31
CA ASN A 230 18.25 -13.35 4.73
C ASN A 230 16.88 -13.35 4.04
N TYR A 231 16.56 -12.26 3.33
CA TYR A 231 15.27 -12.03 2.64
C TYR A 231 14.07 -11.92 3.59
N ASP A 232 14.29 -11.57 4.85
CA ASP A 232 13.26 -11.39 5.86
C ASP A 232 13.40 -10.05 6.61
N TRP A 233 12.32 -9.61 7.25
CA TRP A 233 12.25 -8.38 8.02
C TRP A 233 12.16 -8.67 9.52
N HIS A 234 13.02 -8.04 10.29
CA HIS A 234 13.11 -8.19 11.74
C HIS A 234 12.90 -6.84 12.43
N VAL A 235 12.05 -6.82 13.47
CA VAL A 235 11.87 -5.65 14.35
C VAL A 235 13.11 -5.55 15.26
N ARG A 236 13.60 -4.30 15.48
CA ARG A 236 14.75 -3.99 16.31
C ARG A 236 14.40 -3.10 17.48
#